data_5f8d73bdbfee3b0f3606d7114386a6cc
#
_entry.id   5f8d73bdbfee3b0f3606d7114386a6cc
#
_cell.length_a   1.000
_cell.length_b   1.000
_cell.length_c   1.000
_cell.angle_alpha   90.00
_cell.angle_beta   90.00
_cell.angle_gamma   90.00
#
_symmetry.space_group_name_H-M   'P 1'
#
loop_
_entity.id
_entity.type
_entity.pdbx_description
1 polymer ?
#
loop_
_entity_poly.entity_id
_entity_poly.type
_entity_poly.pdbx_seq_one_letter_code
_entity_poly.pdbx_strand_id
1 'polypeptide(L)'
;LYHIGVVAPKRSTLADANAKRPARLFAELFDVLLAQAHRGLPKASKDTVRLIDATRIPLNALSTSWARYDTRSNGVKVSVVYDPNALAPVRFAINLARQNDMIPAKAFPIEPGATYVFDMGYYSFQWWGDLDAKGCRFVTRLKRYTPTRVVEERAVAVDGKITLDRVVMLPKRLQHTRTHRLGEKPEREVHVVIDTGK
;
A
#
# COMPACT_ATOMS: atom_id res chain seq x y z
N LEU A 1 -9.41 23.78 -17.39
CA LEU A 1 -10.72 24.00 -18.04
C LEU A 1 -10.57 24.67 -19.43
N TYR A 2 -9.59 25.56 -19.60
CA TYR A 2 -9.32 26.23 -20.88
C TYR A 2 -9.08 25.23 -22.04
N HIS A 3 -8.36 24.14 -21.78
CA HIS A 3 -8.05 23.16 -22.82
C HIS A 3 -9.20 22.23 -23.23
N ILE A 4 -10.31 22.26 -22.51
CA ILE A 4 -11.51 21.45 -22.83
C ILE A 4 -12.67 22.34 -23.38
N GLY A 5 -12.41 23.63 -23.67
CA GLY A 5 -13.38 24.55 -24.26
C GLY A 5 -14.60 24.86 -23.40
N VAL A 6 -14.52 24.65 -22.08
CA VAL A 6 -15.66 24.85 -21.16
C VAL A 6 -15.41 26.07 -20.29
N VAL A 7 -16.44 26.88 -20.09
CA VAL A 7 -16.43 27.98 -19.13
C VAL A 7 -16.40 27.39 -17.70
N ALA A 8 -15.53 27.92 -16.85
CA ALA A 8 -15.46 27.50 -15.46
C ALA A 8 -16.80 27.75 -14.74
N PRO A 9 -17.39 26.72 -14.08
CA PRO A 9 -18.61 26.91 -13.31
C PRO A 9 -18.36 27.84 -12.12
N LYS A 10 -19.39 28.52 -11.65
CA LYS A 10 -19.31 29.30 -10.40
C LYS A 10 -18.98 28.37 -9.24
N ARG A 11 -18.22 28.88 -8.23
CA ARG A 11 -17.85 28.12 -7.05
C ARG A 11 -19.03 27.46 -6.32
N SER A 12 -20.17 28.20 -6.24
CA SER A 12 -21.40 27.68 -5.65
C SER A 12 -21.96 26.49 -6.43
N THR A 13 -22.01 26.60 -7.76
CA THR A 13 -22.47 25.50 -8.63
C THR A 13 -21.61 24.25 -8.47
N LEU A 14 -20.28 24.42 -8.33
CA LEU A 14 -19.37 23.31 -8.10
C LEU A 14 -19.58 22.67 -6.71
N ALA A 15 -19.77 23.50 -5.68
CA ALA A 15 -20.05 23.05 -4.32
C ALA A 15 -21.37 22.26 -4.24
N ASP A 16 -22.43 22.77 -4.87
CA ASP A 16 -23.74 22.12 -4.94
C ASP A 16 -23.65 20.78 -5.69
N ALA A 17 -22.91 20.76 -6.79
CA ALA A 17 -22.69 19.53 -7.56
C ALA A 17 -21.95 18.46 -6.72
N ASN A 18 -20.90 18.84 -5.97
CA ASN A 18 -20.19 17.94 -5.10
C ASN A 18 -21.05 17.44 -3.94
N ALA A 19 -21.91 18.27 -3.39
CA ALA A 19 -22.81 17.88 -2.30
C ALA A 19 -23.91 16.90 -2.76
N LYS A 20 -24.40 17.03 -4.00
CA LYS A 20 -25.53 16.26 -4.52
C LYS A 20 -25.13 15.01 -5.30
N ARG A 21 -23.92 14.97 -5.86
CA ARG A 21 -23.46 13.82 -6.65
C ARG A 21 -22.93 12.71 -5.75
N PRO A 22 -23.32 11.45 -5.98
CA PRO A 22 -22.81 10.33 -5.19
C PRO A 22 -21.31 10.11 -5.47
N ALA A 23 -20.55 9.78 -4.43
CA ALA A 23 -19.11 9.46 -4.54
C ALA A 23 -18.82 8.34 -5.57
N ARG A 24 -19.78 7.45 -5.77
CA ARG A 24 -19.74 6.40 -6.79
C ARG A 24 -19.46 6.92 -8.19
N LEU A 25 -19.97 8.08 -8.57
CA LEU A 25 -19.71 8.69 -9.88
C LEU A 25 -18.21 8.93 -10.11
N PHE A 26 -17.52 9.41 -9.08
CA PHE A 26 -16.07 9.67 -9.17
C PHE A 26 -15.27 8.37 -9.17
N ALA A 27 -15.71 7.36 -8.44
CA ALA A 27 -15.08 6.03 -8.45
C ALA A 27 -15.22 5.37 -9.84
N GLU A 28 -16.41 5.38 -10.43
CA GLU A 28 -16.67 4.85 -11.77
C GLU A 28 -15.85 5.59 -12.84
N LEU A 29 -15.76 6.93 -12.74
CA LEU A 29 -14.93 7.73 -13.65
C LEU A 29 -13.45 7.36 -13.50
N PHE A 30 -12.98 7.20 -12.28
CA PHE A 30 -11.60 6.75 -12.02
C PHE A 30 -11.35 5.39 -12.66
N ASP A 31 -12.24 4.43 -12.48
CA ASP A 31 -12.11 3.09 -13.06
C ASP A 31 -12.05 3.12 -14.59
N VAL A 32 -12.88 3.97 -15.23
CA VAL A 32 -12.86 4.17 -16.69
C VAL A 32 -11.51 4.75 -17.15
N LEU A 33 -11.04 5.81 -16.48
CA LEU A 33 -9.76 6.46 -16.82
C LEU A 33 -8.59 5.49 -16.57
N LEU A 34 -8.63 4.74 -15.49
CA LEU A 34 -7.65 3.73 -15.17
C LEU A 34 -7.61 2.63 -16.24
N ALA A 35 -8.77 2.13 -16.65
CA ALA A 35 -8.87 1.14 -17.71
C ALA A 35 -8.34 1.67 -19.06
N GLN A 36 -8.51 2.96 -19.34
CA GLN A 36 -7.93 3.60 -20.51
C GLN A 36 -6.41 3.71 -20.42
N ALA A 37 -5.88 4.14 -19.28
CA ALA A 37 -4.43 4.23 -19.04
C ALA A 37 -3.77 2.83 -19.12
N HIS A 38 -4.42 1.80 -18.61
CA HIS A 38 -3.89 0.43 -18.60
C HIS A 38 -3.90 -0.27 -19.97
N ARG A 39 -4.67 0.20 -20.97
CA ARG A 39 -4.67 -0.41 -22.33
C ARG A 39 -3.31 -0.35 -23.01
N GLY A 40 -2.47 0.60 -22.66
CA GLY A 40 -1.11 0.76 -23.19
C GLY A 40 -0.02 0.11 -22.33
N LEU A 41 -0.35 -0.47 -21.17
CA LEU A 41 0.64 -1.05 -20.27
C LEU A 41 0.94 -2.50 -20.64
N PRO A 42 2.21 -2.94 -20.53
CA PRO A 42 2.56 -4.34 -20.68
C PRO A 42 1.75 -5.18 -19.68
N LYS A 43 1.24 -6.32 -20.13
CA LYS A 43 0.65 -7.32 -19.23
C LYS A 43 1.66 -7.67 -18.14
N ALA A 44 1.19 -7.89 -16.92
CA ALA A 44 2.02 -8.20 -15.75
C ALA A 44 3.20 -9.10 -16.13
N SER A 45 4.40 -8.54 -16.12
CA SER A 45 5.64 -9.27 -16.29
C SER A 45 6.10 -9.78 -14.92
N LYS A 46 7.11 -10.68 -14.90
CA LYS A 46 7.75 -11.11 -13.63
C LYS A 46 8.32 -9.93 -12.81
N ASP A 47 8.46 -8.77 -13.44
CA ASP A 47 9.00 -7.55 -12.85
C ASP A 47 7.91 -6.53 -12.45
N THR A 48 6.65 -6.97 -12.41
CA THR A 48 5.54 -6.13 -11.95
C THR A 48 5.74 -5.77 -10.48
N VAL A 49 5.87 -4.46 -10.20
CA VAL A 49 5.98 -3.92 -8.83
C VAL A 49 4.68 -3.23 -8.45
N ARG A 50 4.25 -3.41 -7.21
CA ARG A 50 3.07 -2.77 -6.61
C ARG A 50 3.46 -2.14 -5.29
N LEU A 51 3.38 -0.82 -5.22
CA LEU A 51 3.57 -0.08 -3.97
C LEU A 51 2.22 0.04 -3.27
N ILE A 52 2.16 -0.30 -1.99
CA ILE A 52 0.94 -0.14 -1.19
C ILE A 52 1.21 0.87 -0.10
N ASP A 53 0.39 1.92 -0.06
CA ASP A 53 0.43 2.92 0.98
C ASP A 53 -0.96 3.50 1.26
N ALA A 54 -1.11 4.17 2.40
CA ALA A 54 -2.34 4.83 2.80
C ALA A 54 -2.07 6.25 3.29
N THR A 55 -2.70 7.21 2.66
CA THR A 55 -2.61 8.62 3.03
C THR A 55 -3.85 9.06 3.79
N ARG A 56 -3.65 9.67 4.96
CA ARG A 56 -4.74 10.28 5.72
C ARG A 56 -5.04 11.66 5.18
N ILE A 57 -6.32 11.90 4.89
CA ILE A 57 -6.84 13.21 4.51
C ILE A 57 -7.64 13.75 5.69
N PRO A 58 -7.16 14.82 6.36
CA PRO A 58 -7.91 15.45 7.43
C PRO A 58 -9.16 16.13 6.88
N LEU A 59 -10.26 16.01 7.59
CA LEU A 59 -11.51 16.68 7.30
C LEU A 59 -11.75 17.76 8.35
N ASN A 60 -12.43 18.84 7.98
CA ASN A 60 -12.72 19.91 8.92
C ASN A 60 -13.77 19.48 9.96
N ALA A 61 -13.93 20.28 11.02
CA ALA A 61 -14.85 19.97 12.13
C ALA A 61 -16.33 19.91 11.69
N LEU A 62 -16.69 20.53 10.57
CA LEU A 62 -18.05 20.50 10.00
C LEU A 62 -18.31 19.20 9.21
N SER A 63 -17.26 18.42 8.96
CA SER A 63 -17.42 17.09 8.37
C SER A 63 -18.07 16.18 9.40
N THR A 64 -19.05 15.46 8.95
CA THR A 64 -19.97 14.64 9.69
C THR A 64 -19.30 13.71 10.72
N SER A 65 -20.00 13.42 11.79
CA SER A 65 -19.58 12.52 12.89
C SER A 65 -19.12 11.14 12.43
N TRP A 66 -19.52 10.69 11.25
CA TRP A 66 -19.10 9.39 10.68
C TRP A 66 -17.60 9.29 10.39
N ALA A 67 -16.95 10.43 10.06
CA ALA A 67 -15.52 10.48 9.73
C ALA A 67 -14.62 10.72 10.96
N ARG A 68 -15.14 10.53 12.18
CA ARG A 68 -14.38 10.76 13.41
C ARG A 68 -13.17 9.85 13.47
N TYR A 69 -11.99 10.44 13.62
CA TYR A 69 -10.73 9.71 13.78
C TYR A 69 -10.39 9.53 15.28
N ASP A 70 -10.38 10.64 16.01
CA ASP A 70 -10.19 10.69 17.44
C ASP A 70 -11.13 11.75 18.06
N THR A 71 -10.92 12.10 19.32
CA THR A 71 -11.74 13.09 20.04
C THR A 71 -11.65 14.49 19.46
N ARG A 72 -10.61 14.81 18.67
CA ARG A 72 -10.31 16.16 18.21
C ARG A 72 -10.24 16.30 16.68
N SER A 73 -10.26 15.20 15.94
CA SER A 73 -10.04 15.24 14.48
C SER A 73 -10.96 14.28 13.72
N ASN A 74 -11.36 14.73 12.53
CA ASN A 74 -12.05 13.92 11.53
C ASN A 74 -11.09 13.62 10.37
N GLY A 75 -11.28 12.50 9.70
CA GLY A 75 -10.47 12.15 8.56
C GLY A 75 -10.91 10.89 7.85
N VAL A 76 -10.47 10.79 6.61
CA VAL A 76 -10.53 9.58 5.82
C VAL A 76 -9.13 9.14 5.44
N LYS A 77 -8.96 7.88 5.10
CA LYS A 77 -7.75 7.35 4.47
C LYS A 77 -8.03 6.97 3.03
N VAL A 78 -7.10 7.30 2.17
CA VAL A 78 -7.04 6.79 0.80
C VAL A 78 -5.92 5.77 0.75
N SER A 79 -6.28 4.50 0.66
CA SER A 79 -5.35 3.40 0.47
C SER A 79 -5.16 3.19 -1.03
N VAL A 80 -3.92 3.10 -1.48
CA VAL A 80 -3.57 3.04 -2.91
C VAL A 80 -2.67 1.84 -3.16
N VAL A 81 -2.93 1.13 -4.26
CA VAL A 81 -1.95 0.26 -4.92
C VAL A 81 -1.44 1.02 -6.13
N TYR A 82 -0.16 1.28 -6.18
CA TYR A 82 0.49 2.11 -7.19
C TYR A 82 1.47 1.27 -8.03
N ASP A 83 1.45 1.49 -9.33
CA ASP A 83 2.41 0.91 -10.27
C ASP A 83 3.50 1.96 -10.56
N PRO A 84 4.75 1.76 -10.09
CA PRO A 84 5.84 2.70 -10.32
C PRO A 84 6.31 2.74 -11.78
N ASN A 85 6.11 1.67 -12.55
CA ASN A 85 6.49 1.64 -13.95
C ASN A 85 5.49 2.41 -14.82
N ALA A 86 4.20 2.31 -14.49
CA ALA A 86 3.14 3.05 -15.16
C ALA A 86 3.00 4.48 -14.64
N LEU A 87 3.65 4.82 -13.52
CA LEU A 87 3.48 6.08 -12.78
C LEU A 87 2.01 6.38 -12.47
N ALA A 88 1.23 5.34 -12.16
CA ALA A 88 -0.22 5.45 -11.97
C ALA A 88 -0.74 4.58 -10.82
N PRO A 89 -1.79 5.03 -10.11
CA PRO A 89 -2.51 4.17 -9.20
C PRO A 89 -3.27 3.10 -9.99
N VAL A 90 -3.17 1.85 -9.58
CA VAL A 90 -3.90 0.73 -10.19
C VAL A 90 -5.16 0.37 -9.42
N ARG A 91 -5.20 0.71 -8.13
CA ARG A 91 -6.37 0.55 -7.26
C ARG A 91 -6.35 1.58 -6.16
N PHE A 92 -7.53 1.92 -5.66
CA PHE A 92 -7.66 2.71 -4.45
C PHE A 92 -8.88 2.28 -3.63
N ALA A 93 -8.87 2.62 -2.35
CA ALA A 93 -10.02 2.50 -1.47
C ALA A 93 -10.05 3.69 -0.51
N ILE A 94 -11.25 4.16 -0.21
CA ILE A 94 -11.47 5.23 0.77
C ILE A 94 -12.08 4.61 2.01
N ASN A 95 -11.42 4.81 3.14
CA ASN A 95 -11.79 4.22 4.43
C ASN A 95 -11.80 5.28 5.52
N LEU A 96 -12.42 4.97 6.64
CA LEU A 96 -12.33 5.81 7.83
C LEU A 96 -10.87 5.89 8.29
N ALA A 97 -10.40 7.08 8.69
CA ALA A 97 -9.01 7.29 9.09
C ALA A 97 -8.59 6.41 10.29
N ARG A 98 -9.52 6.01 11.16
CA ARG A 98 -9.30 5.10 12.30
C ARG A 98 -9.18 3.63 11.90
N GLN A 99 -9.56 3.27 10.68
CA GLN A 99 -9.55 1.88 10.22
C GLN A 99 -8.11 1.40 10.01
N ASN A 100 -7.84 0.15 10.35
CA ASN A 100 -6.53 -0.47 10.13
C ASN A 100 -6.27 -0.64 8.63
N ASP A 101 -5.05 -0.29 8.18
CA ASP A 101 -4.64 -0.32 6.77
C ASP A 101 -4.64 -1.73 6.18
N MET A 102 -4.56 -2.74 7.03
CA MET A 102 -4.69 -4.15 6.60
C MET A 102 -6.07 -4.51 6.04
N ILE A 103 -7.13 -3.78 6.40
CA ILE A 103 -8.48 -4.09 5.92
C ILE A 103 -8.59 -3.84 4.42
N PRO A 104 -8.30 -2.64 3.89
CA PRO A 104 -8.28 -2.42 2.45
C PRO A 104 -7.21 -3.23 1.73
N ALA A 105 -6.02 -3.42 2.32
CA ALA A 105 -4.95 -4.20 1.71
C ALA A 105 -5.38 -5.65 1.43
N LYS A 106 -6.07 -6.29 2.37
CA LYS A 106 -6.62 -7.65 2.19
C LYS A 106 -7.79 -7.73 1.21
N ALA A 107 -8.51 -6.62 1.03
CA ALA A 107 -9.62 -6.55 0.09
C ALA A 107 -9.16 -6.35 -1.37
N PHE A 108 -7.96 -5.82 -1.59
CA PHE A 108 -7.42 -5.69 -2.93
C PHE A 108 -7.09 -7.07 -3.52
N PRO A 109 -7.49 -7.33 -4.78
CA PRO A 109 -7.08 -8.54 -5.48
C PRO A 109 -5.55 -8.63 -5.57
N ILE A 110 -5.00 -9.77 -5.17
CA ILE A 110 -3.56 -10.04 -5.32
C ILE A 110 -3.28 -10.44 -6.77
N GLU A 111 -2.34 -9.76 -7.42
CA GLU A 111 -1.84 -10.08 -8.75
C GLU A 111 -0.74 -11.14 -8.64
N PRO A 112 -0.95 -12.37 -9.13
CA PRO A 112 0.03 -13.44 -9.00
C PRO A 112 1.38 -13.09 -9.66
N GLY A 113 2.48 -13.43 -8.99
CA GLY A 113 3.83 -13.19 -9.48
C GLY A 113 4.36 -11.76 -9.32
N ALA A 114 3.56 -10.80 -8.87
CA ALA A 114 3.99 -9.43 -8.63
C ALA A 114 4.90 -9.31 -7.39
N THR A 115 5.68 -8.24 -7.34
CA THR A 115 6.45 -7.83 -6.17
C THR A 115 5.71 -6.72 -5.44
N TYR A 116 5.28 -6.96 -4.22
CA TYR A 116 4.60 -5.98 -3.37
C TYR A 116 5.60 -5.27 -2.44
N VAL A 117 5.52 -3.95 -2.39
CA VAL A 117 6.36 -3.12 -1.50
C VAL A 117 5.44 -2.33 -0.59
N PHE A 118 5.65 -2.45 0.71
CA PHE A 118 4.81 -1.80 1.72
C PHE A 118 5.59 -1.57 3.03
N ASP A 119 5.08 -0.68 3.86
CA ASP A 119 5.71 -0.34 5.12
C ASP A 119 5.25 -1.24 6.30
N MET A 120 5.72 -0.93 7.51
CA MET A 120 5.37 -1.65 8.75
C MET A 120 3.90 -1.50 9.15
N GLY A 121 3.11 -0.62 8.55
CA GLY A 121 1.66 -0.53 8.76
C GLY A 121 0.93 -1.78 8.25
N TYR A 122 1.53 -2.48 7.29
CA TYR A 122 1.01 -3.72 6.69
C TYR A 122 1.62 -4.98 7.30
N TYR A 123 1.90 -4.95 8.61
CA TYR A 123 2.55 -6.04 9.33
C TYR A 123 1.58 -7.18 9.64
N SER A 124 1.51 -8.18 8.75
CA SER A 124 0.68 -9.37 8.89
C SER A 124 1.31 -10.58 8.21
N PHE A 125 1.92 -11.48 8.99
CA PHE A 125 2.52 -12.70 8.44
C PHE A 125 1.52 -13.59 7.71
N GLN A 126 0.26 -13.59 8.13
CA GLN A 126 -0.80 -14.30 7.42
C GLN A 126 -0.97 -13.76 6.00
N TRP A 127 -1.07 -12.44 5.85
CA TRP A 127 -1.24 -11.81 4.55
C TRP A 127 0.01 -11.93 3.67
N TRP A 128 1.21 -11.85 4.27
CA TRP A 128 2.45 -12.12 3.54
C TRP A 128 2.50 -13.57 3.04
N GLY A 129 1.99 -14.53 3.84
CA GLY A 129 1.81 -15.92 3.42
C GLY A 129 0.80 -16.08 2.27
N ASP A 130 -0.25 -15.26 2.25
CA ASP A 130 -1.22 -15.24 1.16
C ASP A 130 -0.60 -14.68 -0.15
N LEU A 131 0.30 -13.69 -0.04
CA LEU A 131 1.10 -13.19 -1.16
C LEU A 131 2.02 -14.30 -1.69
N ASP A 132 2.80 -14.93 -0.81
CA ASP A 132 3.71 -16.03 -1.17
C ASP A 132 2.97 -17.20 -1.82
N ALA A 133 1.80 -17.58 -1.30
CA ALA A 133 0.98 -18.64 -1.85
C ALA A 133 0.52 -18.39 -3.31
N LYS A 134 0.48 -17.12 -3.73
CA LYS A 134 0.19 -16.70 -5.12
C LYS A 134 1.46 -16.47 -5.95
N GLY A 135 2.61 -16.90 -5.45
CA GLY A 135 3.90 -16.72 -6.13
C GLY A 135 4.39 -15.28 -6.16
N CYS A 136 3.83 -14.41 -5.31
CA CYS A 136 4.29 -13.03 -5.19
C CYS A 136 5.57 -12.94 -4.35
N ARG A 137 6.34 -11.91 -4.62
CA ARG A 137 7.44 -11.46 -3.76
C ARG A 137 6.96 -10.27 -2.94
N PHE A 138 7.59 -10.01 -1.82
CA PHE A 138 7.31 -8.80 -1.03
C PHE A 138 8.58 -8.19 -0.47
N VAL A 139 8.56 -6.87 -0.31
CA VAL A 139 9.61 -6.08 0.34
C VAL A 139 8.94 -5.23 1.40
N THR A 140 9.36 -5.40 2.64
CA THR A 140 8.84 -4.64 3.78
C THR A 140 9.91 -4.48 4.86
N ARG A 141 9.63 -3.67 5.86
CA ARG A 141 10.49 -3.55 7.04
C ARG A 141 9.96 -4.43 8.18
N LEU A 142 10.85 -5.18 8.80
CA LEU A 142 10.53 -5.88 10.03
C LEU A 142 10.45 -4.89 11.21
N LYS A 143 9.57 -5.17 12.15
CA LYS A 143 9.59 -4.48 13.44
C LYS A 143 10.84 -4.85 14.22
N ARG A 144 11.43 -3.88 14.91
CA ARG A 144 12.72 -4.01 15.62
C ARG A 144 12.83 -5.27 16.50
N TYR A 145 11.74 -5.68 17.12
CA TYR A 145 11.72 -6.81 18.03
C TYR A 145 11.08 -8.06 17.42
N THR A 146 11.01 -8.16 16.09
CA THR A 146 10.56 -9.40 15.45
C THR A 146 11.61 -10.47 15.68
N PRO A 147 11.29 -11.57 16.39
CA PRO A 147 12.25 -12.63 16.59
C PRO A 147 12.49 -13.32 15.24
N THR A 148 13.76 -13.38 14.84
CA THR A 148 14.19 -14.11 13.64
C THR A 148 15.28 -15.12 14.03
N ARG A 149 15.34 -16.24 13.34
CA ARG A 149 16.43 -17.21 13.48
C ARG A 149 17.30 -17.14 12.23
N VAL A 150 18.54 -16.71 12.39
CA VAL A 150 19.51 -16.67 11.30
C VAL A 150 19.82 -18.10 10.82
N VAL A 151 19.77 -18.27 9.51
CA VAL A 151 20.10 -19.54 8.81
C VAL A 151 21.42 -19.44 8.10
N GLU A 152 21.70 -18.28 7.49
CA GLU A 152 22.90 -18.02 6.69
C GLU A 152 23.26 -16.51 6.84
N GLU A 153 24.54 -16.22 6.97
CA GLU A 153 25.07 -14.86 6.85
C GLU A 153 25.84 -14.73 5.54
N ARG A 154 25.66 -13.62 4.86
CA ARG A 154 26.32 -13.33 3.58
C ARG A 154 27.33 -12.22 3.73
N ALA A 155 28.44 -12.35 3.03
CA ALA A 155 29.44 -11.31 3.01
C ALA A 155 28.88 -10.03 2.38
N VAL A 156 29.17 -8.89 2.98
CA VAL A 156 28.81 -7.55 2.47
C VAL A 156 30.08 -6.80 2.09
N ALA A 157 30.00 -5.93 1.08
CA ALA A 157 31.11 -5.10 0.67
C ALA A 157 31.40 -4.04 1.75
N VAL A 158 32.68 -3.84 2.08
CA VAL A 158 33.12 -2.93 3.17
C VAL A 158 32.66 -1.49 2.93
N ASP A 159 32.68 -1.03 1.67
CA ASP A 159 32.31 0.34 1.29
C ASP A 159 30.89 0.42 0.69
N GLY A 160 30.08 -0.62 0.90
CA GLY A 160 28.73 -0.71 0.38
C GLY A 160 27.69 -0.04 1.29
N LYS A 161 26.54 0.31 0.71
CA LYS A 161 25.38 0.77 1.49
C LYS A 161 24.68 -0.33 2.26
N ILE A 162 25.01 -1.59 2.00
CA ILE A 162 24.48 -2.76 2.69
C ILE A 162 25.40 -3.07 3.86
N THR A 163 24.89 -3.00 5.08
CA THR A 163 25.65 -3.25 6.30
C THR A 163 25.42 -4.66 6.87
N LEU A 164 24.35 -5.32 6.42
CA LEU A 164 24.04 -6.69 6.81
C LEU A 164 23.23 -7.33 5.69
N ASP A 165 23.57 -8.57 5.34
CA ASP A 165 22.79 -9.41 4.43
C ASP A 165 22.75 -10.83 5.02
N ARG A 166 21.56 -11.33 5.32
CA ARG A 166 21.39 -12.64 5.91
C ARG A 166 20.08 -13.29 5.49
N VAL A 167 20.05 -14.62 5.60
CA VAL A 167 18.85 -15.40 5.42
C VAL A 167 18.32 -15.76 6.81
N VAL A 168 17.05 -15.51 7.02
CA VAL A 168 16.40 -15.71 8.32
C VAL A 168 15.13 -16.53 8.18
N MET A 169 14.78 -17.23 9.24
CA MET A 169 13.46 -17.83 9.41
C MET A 169 12.61 -16.91 10.29
N LEU A 170 11.43 -16.58 9.82
CA LEU A 170 10.42 -15.88 10.61
C LEU A 170 9.81 -16.81 11.65
N PRO A 171 9.29 -16.32 12.78
CA PRO A 171 8.67 -17.15 13.79
C PRO A 171 7.41 -17.81 13.22
N LYS A 172 7.22 -19.12 13.45
CA LYS A 172 6.03 -19.86 12.99
C LYS A 172 4.73 -19.28 13.55
N ARG A 173 4.80 -18.62 14.69
CA ARG A 173 3.66 -18.01 15.38
C ARG A 173 4.14 -16.79 16.17
N LEU A 174 3.48 -15.67 16.00
CA LEU A 174 3.54 -14.56 16.95
C LEU A 174 2.54 -14.83 18.09
N GLN A 175 2.81 -14.29 19.29
CA GLN A 175 1.88 -14.41 20.43
C GLN A 175 0.43 -14.11 19.97
N HIS A 176 -0.49 -15.02 20.30
CA HIS A 176 -1.92 -14.92 20.01
C HIS A 176 -2.33 -14.93 18.52
N THR A 177 -1.43 -15.26 17.59
CA THR A 177 -1.77 -15.37 16.16
C THR A 177 -1.82 -16.83 15.68
N ARG A 178 -2.48 -17.07 14.55
CA ARG A 178 -2.48 -18.37 13.89
C ARG A 178 -1.11 -18.64 13.27
N THR A 179 -0.75 -19.92 13.12
CA THR A 179 0.41 -20.33 12.34
C THR A 179 0.27 -19.85 10.89
N HIS A 180 1.40 -19.54 10.27
CA HIS A 180 1.47 -19.07 8.88
C HIS A 180 2.59 -19.81 8.13
N ARG A 181 2.48 -19.89 6.81
CA ARG A 181 3.42 -20.64 5.95
C ARG A 181 4.84 -20.08 5.90
N LEU A 182 5.00 -18.79 6.10
CA LEU A 182 6.33 -18.13 6.04
C LEU A 182 7.30 -18.61 7.12
N GLY A 183 6.82 -19.17 8.24
CA GLY A 183 7.70 -19.77 9.26
C GLY A 183 8.42 -21.03 8.80
N GLU A 184 8.12 -21.54 7.60
CA GLU A 184 8.71 -22.74 7.00
C GLU A 184 9.64 -22.42 5.83
N LYS A 185 9.69 -21.16 5.41
CA LYS A 185 10.55 -20.69 4.32
C LYS A 185 11.57 -19.68 4.82
N PRO A 186 12.80 -19.74 4.30
CA PRO A 186 13.80 -18.72 4.57
C PRO A 186 13.49 -17.44 3.80
N GLU A 187 13.65 -16.30 4.48
CA GLU A 187 13.49 -14.96 3.92
C GLU A 187 14.82 -14.21 3.97
N ARG A 188 15.06 -13.32 3.02
CA ARG A 188 16.26 -12.48 3.01
C ARG A 188 16.04 -11.21 3.79
N GLU A 189 16.91 -10.93 4.76
CA GLU A 189 16.95 -9.70 5.53
C GLU A 189 18.19 -8.90 5.16
N VAL A 190 17.99 -7.62 4.80
CA VAL A 190 19.06 -6.71 4.40
C VAL A 190 18.94 -5.43 5.20
N HIS A 191 20.06 -4.99 5.82
CA HIS A 191 20.15 -3.66 6.41
C HIS A 191 20.86 -2.72 5.43
N VAL A 192 20.23 -1.60 5.12
CA VAL A 192 20.73 -0.63 4.16
C VAL A 192 20.87 0.74 4.84
N VAL A 193 22.01 1.38 4.63
CA VAL A 193 22.19 2.78 4.99
C VAL A 193 21.57 3.64 3.89
N ILE A 194 20.56 4.42 4.26
CA ILE A 194 19.92 5.37 3.36
C ILE A 194 20.41 6.77 3.73
N ASP A 195 21.09 7.42 2.81
CA ASP A 195 21.37 8.84 2.93
C ASP A 195 20.08 9.63 2.69
N THR A 196 19.54 10.22 3.74
CA THR A 196 18.29 10.98 3.67
C THR A 196 18.49 12.44 3.26
N GLY A 197 19.73 12.86 2.98
CA GLY A 197 20.03 14.20 2.47
C GLY A 197 19.58 15.34 3.39
N LYS A 198 19.62 15.13 4.73
CA LYS A 198 19.33 16.18 5.72
C LYS A 198 20.60 16.87 6.15
#